data_bd392ecc7c9f5e79965b191a575e134c
#
_entry.id   bd392ecc7c9f5e79965b191a575e134c
#
_cell.length_a   1.000
_cell.length_b   1.000
_cell.length_c   1.000
_cell.angle_alpha   90.00
_cell.angle_beta   90.00
_cell.angle_gamma   90.00
#
_symmetry.space_group_name_H-M   'P 1'
#
loop_
_entity.id
_entity.type
_entity.pdbx_description
1 polymer ?
#
loop_
_entity_poly.entity_id
_entity_poly.type
_entity_poly.pdbx_seq_one_letter_code
_entity_poly.pdbx_strand_id
1 'polypeptide(L)'
;SRDFTRGRKGGIILVLKEHILFLERIMSSTVGTISRGIKAPIIKTGDDLVKIAVDSLLNAAADPDTGFKIQDRDVFALTEAVVGRAQGNYATVDQIATDVRRKTGGGTVGLIFPILSRNRFSLLLKGIAKGVDKLVIMLSYPSDEVGNHLMSLDALDEKGVNPYTDVFTEKEVYDTFGEIKHPFTGMDYVALYKKMGGDNTEIILANRPQEILKYTDTVINADTHTRFRTKR
;
A
#
# COMPACT_ATOMS: atom_id res chain seq x y z
N SER A 1 48.73 43.25 -19.25
CA SER A 1 48.21 43.26 -17.90
C SER A 1 46.83 43.90 -17.93
N ARG A 2 45.77 43.08 -17.95
CA ARG A 2 44.38 43.55 -17.75
C ARG A 2 43.70 42.62 -16.73
N ASP A 3 43.27 43.25 -15.67
CA ASP A 3 42.56 42.66 -14.53
C ASP A 3 41.39 41.79 -14.93
N PHE A 4 41.43 40.50 -14.57
CA PHE A 4 40.36 39.52 -14.78
C PHE A 4 39.76 38.99 -13.46
N THR A 5 39.89 39.74 -12.38
CA THR A 5 39.51 39.20 -11.03
C THR A 5 38.30 39.90 -10.36
N ARG A 6 37.57 40.80 -11.05
CA ARG A 6 36.50 41.55 -10.39
C ARG A 6 35.05 41.03 -10.59
N GLY A 7 34.83 40.02 -11.44
CA GLY A 7 33.46 39.54 -11.79
C GLY A 7 32.94 38.35 -10.98
N ARG A 8 33.81 37.55 -10.34
CA ARG A 8 33.35 36.28 -9.70
C ARG A 8 32.96 36.41 -8.22
N LYS A 9 33.44 37.36 -7.49
CA LYS A 9 33.12 37.51 -6.05
C LYS A 9 31.72 38.05 -5.81
N GLY A 10 31.16 38.87 -6.67
CA GLY A 10 29.82 39.43 -6.54
C GLY A 10 28.72 38.38 -6.76
N GLY A 11 28.88 37.47 -7.71
CA GLY A 11 27.93 36.43 -8.01
C GLY A 11 27.79 35.37 -6.91
N ILE A 12 28.90 34.95 -6.32
CA ILE A 12 28.91 33.96 -5.23
C ILE A 12 28.26 34.54 -3.95
N ILE A 13 28.53 35.82 -3.64
CA ILE A 13 27.93 36.48 -2.48
C ILE A 13 26.43 36.69 -2.67
N LEU A 14 25.95 36.96 -3.89
CA LEU A 14 24.53 37.08 -4.18
C LEU A 14 23.79 35.74 -4.00
N VAL A 15 24.35 34.66 -4.54
CA VAL A 15 23.79 33.31 -4.40
C VAL A 15 23.77 32.84 -2.94
N LEU A 16 24.83 33.13 -2.18
CA LEU A 16 24.87 32.84 -0.75
C LEU A 16 23.85 33.65 0.05
N LYS A 17 23.65 34.94 -0.28
CA LYS A 17 22.63 35.77 0.37
C LYS A 17 21.21 35.25 0.07
N GLU A 18 20.92 34.90 -1.16
CA GLU A 18 19.61 34.31 -1.51
C GLU A 18 19.38 32.97 -0.82
N HIS A 19 20.44 32.16 -0.69
CA HIS A 19 20.34 30.88 0.04
C HIS A 19 20.13 31.07 1.54
N ILE A 20 20.82 32.04 2.15
CA ILE A 20 20.66 32.37 3.57
C ILE A 20 19.26 32.94 3.83
N LEU A 21 18.80 33.88 3.01
CA LEU A 21 17.43 34.43 3.10
C LEU A 21 16.36 33.38 2.91
N PHE A 22 16.62 32.38 2.04
CA PHE A 22 15.72 31.25 1.85
C PHE A 22 15.67 30.32 3.08
N LEU A 23 16.83 30.03 3.68
CA LEU A 23 16.93 29.25 4.91
C LEU A 23 16.28 29.97 6.10
N GLU A 24 16.54 31.27 6.24
CA GLU A 24 15.90 32.10 7.28
C GLU A 24 14.37 32.13 7.11
N ARG A 25 13.86 32.23 5.88
CA ARG A 25 12.43 32.18 5.59
C ARG A 25 11.79 30.85 5.91
N ILE A 26 12.50 29.73 5.67
CA ILE A 26 12.05 28.37 6.06
C ILE A 26 12.05 28.23 7.59
N MET A 27 13.10 28.73 8.25
CA MET A 27 13.25 28.61 9.71
C MET A 27 12.32 29.55 10.48
N SER A 28 11.89 30.66 9.87
CA SER A 28 10.96 31.62 10.48
C SER A 28 9.48 31.32 10.22
N SER A 29 9.18 30.36 9.36
CA SER A 29 7.79 29.99 9.08
C SER A 29 7.18 29.25 10.28
N THR A 30 6.14 29.81 10.86
CA THR A 30 5.32 29.15 11.89
C THR A 30 4.36 28.12 11.32
N VAL A 31 4.22 28.07 10.00
CA VAL A 31 3.38 27.10 9.28
C VAL A 31 4.28 26.11 8.55
N GLY A 32 4.15 24.83 8.84
CA GLY A 32 4.86 23.76 8.18
C GLY A 32 4.29 23.42 6.79
N THR A 33 4.42 22.18 6.38
CA THR A 33 3.87 21.70 5.09
C THR A 33 2.35 21.76 5.09
N ILE A 34 1.78 22.35 4.03
CA ILE A 34 0.35 22.38 3.80
C ILE A 34 0.02 21.36 2.70
N SER A 35 -0.96 20.52 2.92
CA SER A 35 -1.53 19.63 1.91
C SER A 35 -2.97 20.05 1.59
N ARG A 36 -3.28 20.18 0.29
CA ARG A 36 -4.62 20.56 -0.18
C ARG A 36 -5.18 19.49 -1.10
N GLY A 37 -6.41 19.03 -0.81
CA GLY A 37 -7.16 18.19 -1.71
C GLY A 37 -7.85 19.03 -2.79
N ILE A 38 -7.51 18.81 -4.05
CA ILE A 38 -8.14 19.46 -5.20
C ILE A 38 -9.29 18.59 -5.72
N LYS A 39 -10.49 19.16 -5.81
CA LYS A 39 -11.64 18.48 -6.43
C LYS A 39 -11.46 18.45 -7.95
N ALA A 40 -11.60 17.27 -8.53
CA ALA A 40 -11.57 17.07 -9.96
C ALA A 40 -12.89 16.39 -10.44
N PRO A 41 -13.24 16.47 -11.72
CA PRO A 41 -14.35 15.70 -12.27
C PRO A 41 -14.06 14.21 -12.20
N ILE A 42 -15.08 13.39 -12.47
CA ILE A 42 -14.91 11.92 -12.54
C ILE A 42 -14.05 11.61 -13.77
N ILE A 43 -12.88 11.02 -13.53
CA ILE A 43 -11.95 10.63 -14.59
C ILE A 43 -12.42 9.32 -15.23
N LYS A 44 -12.48 9.28 -16.55
CA LYS A 44 -12.85 8.12 -17.38
C LYS A 44 -11.68 7.71 -18.27
N THR A 45 -11.76 6.51 -18.80
CA THR A 45 -10.83 6.04 -19.83
C THR A 45 -10.89 6.93 -21.07
N GLY A 46 -9.72 7.38 -21.54
CA GLY A 46 -9.58 8.25 -22.70
C GLY A 46 -9.65 9.75 -22.39
N ASP A 47 -9.91 10.13 -21.14
CA ASP A 47 -9.89 11.55 -20.76
C ASP A 47 -8.47 12.13 -20.85
N ASP A 48 -8.37 13.39 -21.24
CA ASP A 48 -7.13 14.17 -21.18
C ASP A 48 -6.83 14.54 -19.72
N LEU A 49 -6.15 13.62 -19.04
CA LEU A 49 -5.83 13.76 -17.62
C LEU A 49 -4.96 14.99 -17.33
N VAL A 50 -4.06 15.36 -18.26
CA VAL A 50 -3.18 16.52 -18.07
C VAL A 50 -3.99 17.78 -18.07
N LYS A 51 -4.89 17.95 -19.06
CA LYS A 51 -5.79 19.10 -19.12
C LYS A 51 -6.69 19.18 -17.90
N ILE A 52 -7.32 18.08 -17.50
CA ILE A 52 -8.21 18.04 -16.32
C ILE A 52 -7.45 18.40 -15.06
N ALA A 53 -6.24 17.90 -14.88
CA ALA A 53 -5.42 18.17 -13.71
C ALA A 53 -5.03 19.66 -13.61
N VAL A 54 -4.56 20.23 -14.73
CA VAL A 54 -4.18 21.64 -14.80
C VAL A 54 -5.38 22.56 -14.56
N ASP A 55 -6.49 22.30 -15.26
CA ASP A 55 -7.70 23.10 -15.10
C ASP A 55 -8.24 23.04 -13.66
N SER A 56 -8.25 21.85 -13.06
CA SER A 56 -8.70 21.67 -11.68
C SER A 56 -7.82 22.44 -10.68
N LEU A 57 -6.50 22.40 -10.86
CA LEU A 57 -5.56 23.14 -10.03
C LEU A 57 -5.74 24.66 -10.17
N LEU A 58 -5.81 25.16 -11.39
CA LEU A 58 -5.96 26.60 -11.66
C LEU A 58 -7.30 27.13 -11.15
N ASN A 59 -8.38 26.37 -11.35
CA ASN A 59 -9.70 26.73 -10.84
C ASN A 59 -9.71 26.77 -9.29
N ALA A 60 -9.09 25.77 -8.64
CA ALA A 60 -8.98 25.76 -7.18
C ALA A 60 -8.11 26.90 -6.63
N ALA A 61 -7.04 27.25 -7.33
CA ALA A 61 -6.19 28.39 -6.95
C ALA A 61 -6.90 29.74 -7.09
N ALA A 62 -7.76 29.87 -8.12
CA ALA A 62 -8.52 31.10 -8.41
C ALA A 62 -9.85 31.21 -7.64
N ASP A 63 -10.23 30.22 -6.84
CA ASP A 63 -11.47 30.22 -6.07
C ASP A 63 -11.52 31.44 -5.13
N PRO A 64 -12.59 32.25 -5.12
CA PRO A 64 -12.64 33.49 -4.37
C PRO A 64 -12.63 33.30 -2.85
N ASP A 65 -13.13 32.17 -2.35
CA ASP A 65 -13.29 31.91 -0.92
C ASP A 65 -12.16 31.04 -0.35
N THR A 66 -11.67 30.09 -1.12
CA THR A 66 -10.71 29.07 -0.66
C THR A 66 -9.43 29.02 -1.52
N GLY A 67 -9.28 29.95 -2.44
CA GLY A 67 -8.14 30.03 -3.35
C GLY A 67 -6.79 30.19 -2.65
N PHE A 68 -5.74 29.90 -3.38
CA PHE A 68 -4.38 29.97 -2.87
C PHE A 68 -3.39 30.34 -3.98
N LYS A 69 -2.27 30.91 -3.56
CA LYS A 69 -1.19 31.24 -4.48
C LYS A 69 -0.31 30.00 -4.71
N ILE A 70 -0.19 29.58 -5.97
CA ILE A 70 0.80 28.58 -6.38
C ILE A 70 2.19 29.20 -6.25
N GLN A 71 3.12 28.50 -5.62
CA GLN A 71 4.46 28.98 -5.31
C GLN A 71 5.51 28.08 -5.98
N ASP A 72 6.73 28.62 -6.11
CA ASP A 72 7.86 27.81 -6.54
C ASP A 72 8.07 26.64 -5.59
N ARG A 73 8.32 25.46 -6.17
CA ARG A 73 8.53 24.17 -5.48
C ARG A 73 7.26 23.55 -4.89
N ASP A 74 6.08 24.07 -5.18
CA ASP A 74 4.85 23.33 -4.89
C ASP A 74 4.84 22.02 -5.67
N VAL A 75 4.34 20.95 -5.04
CA VAL A 75 4.23 19.64 -5.64
C VAL A 75 2.75 19.34 -5.89
N PHE A 76 2.40 19.14 -7.15
CA PHE A 76 1.09 18.64 -7.54
C PHE A 76 1.16 17.15 -7.82
N ALA A 77 0.42 16.35 -7.08
CA ALA A 77 0.49 14.89 -7.16
C ALA A 77 -0.83 14.29 -7.66
N LEU A 78 -0.71 13.34 -8.57
CA LEU A 78 -1.80 12.48 -9.02
C LEU A 78 -1.50 11.04 -8.59
N THR A 79 -2.53 10.29 -8.19
CA THR A 79 -2.35 8.89 -7.83
C THR A 79 -2.21 8.03 -9.09
N GLU A 80 -1.42 6.96 -9.01
CA GLU A 80 -1.28 5.96 -10.06
C GLU A 80 -2.65 5.40 -10.50
N ALA A 81 -3.58 5.19 -9.57
CA ALA A 81 -4.92 4.69 -9.87
C ALA A 81 -5.72 5.62 -10.80
N VAL A 82 -5.54 6.93 -10.69
CA VAL A 82 -6.18 7.92 -11.57
C VAL A 82 -5.55 7.90 -12.95
N VAL A 83 -4.22 7.84 -13.01
CA VAL A 83 -3.46 7.72 -14.26
C VAL A 83 -3.85 6.44 -15.01
N GLY A 84 -3.81 5.29 -14.32
CA GLY A 84 -4.20 4.00 -14.88
C GLY A 84 -5.64 3.99 -15.41
N ARG A 85 -6.56 4.68 -14.72
CA ARG A 85 -7.95 4.81 -15.17
C ARG A 85 -8.04 5.62 -16.48
N ALA A 86 -7.40 6.76 -16.55
CA ALA A 86 -7.40 7.59 -17.76
C ALA A 86 -6.78 6.85 -18.95
N GLN A 87 -5.74 6.08 -18.72
CA GLN A 87 -5.07 5.25 -19.72
C GLN A 87 -5.83 3.96 -20.08
N GLY A 88 -6.89 3.60 -19.34
CA GLY A 88 -7.60 2.34 -19.54
C GLY A 88 -6.80 1.09 -19.11
N ASN A 89 -5.83 1.24 -18.22
CA ASN A 89 -4.99 0.14 -17.71
C ASN A 89 -5.77 -0.71 -16.71
N TYR A 90 -6.56 -1.64 -17.22
CA TYR A 90 -7.32 -2.60 -16.42
C TYR A 90 -6.85 -4.03 -16.66
N ALA A 91 -6.95 -4.84 -15.63
CA ALA A 91 -6.78 -6.28 -15.75
C ALA A 91 -8.02 -6.99 -15.21
N THR A 92 -8.48 -8.00 -15.93
CA THR A 92 -9.55 -8.89 -15.46
C THR A 92 -8.99 -9.94 -14.49
N VAL A 93 -9.86 -10.54 -13.69
CA VAL A 93 -9.50 -11.68 -12.82
C VAL A 93 -8.85 -12.81 -13.63
N ASP A 94 -9.35 -13.06 -14.85
CA ASP A 94 -8.82 -14.11 -15.73
C ASP A 94 -7.42 -13.81 -16.28
N GLN A 95 -7.16 -12.54 -16.60
CA GLN A 95 -5.82 -12.10 -17.01
C GLN A 95 -4.82 -12.24 -15.85
N ILE A 96 -5.23 -11.90 -14.62
CA ILE A 96 -4.41 -12.12 -13.42
C ILE A 96 -4.14 -13.60 -13.22
N ALA A 97 -5.16 -14.45 -13.31
CA ALA A 97 -5.03 -15.90 -13.17
C ALA A 97 -4.05 -16.50 -14.20
N THR A 98 -4.15 -16.06 -15.45
CA THR A 98 -3.25 -16.49 -16.54
C THR A 98 -1.80 -16.08 -16.24
N ASP A 99 -1.57 -14.84 -15.80
CA ASP A 99 -0.23 -14.34 -15.48
C ASP A 99 0.37 -15.07 -14.26
N VAL A 100 -0.44 -15.29 -13.22
CA VAL A 100 -0.04 -16.04 -12.04
C VAL A 100 0.38 -17.46 -12.42
N ARG A 101 -0.47 -18.19 -13.16
CA ARG A 101 -0.15 -19.55 -13.63
C ARG A 101 1.13 -19.60 -14.44
N ARG A 102 1.32 -18.64 -15.34
CA ARG A 102 2.55 -18.54 -16.16
C ARG A 102 3.80 -18.32 -15.30
N LYS A 103 3.71 -17.53 -14.24
CA LYS A 103 4.86 -17.19 -13.38
C LYS A 103 5.16 -18.25 -12.32
N THR A 104 4.14 -18.94 -11.82
CA THR A 104 4.27 -19.91 -10.72
C THR A 104 4.29 -21.35 -11.15
N GLY A 105 3.94 -21.63 -12.42
CA GLY A 105 3.73 -23.01 -12.90
C GLY A 105 2.38 -23.60 -12.49
N GLY A 106 1.57 -22.93 -11.68
CA GLY A 106 0.19 -23.28 -11.35
C GLY A 106 -0.01 -24.29 -10.22
N GLY A 107 0.99 -24.97 -9.73
CA GLY A 107 0.87 -25.99 -8.67
C GLY A 107 0.41 -25.42 -7.31
N THR A 108 0.99 -25.90 -6.21
CA THR A 108 0.75 -25.31 -4.88
C THR A 108 1.54 -24.01 -4.73
N VAL A 109 0.87 -22.93 -4.37
CA VAL A 109 1.48 -21.61 -4.21
C VAL A 109 1.16 -21.05 -2.83
N GLY A 110 2.17 -20.53 -2.15
CA GLY A 110 2.04 -19.78 -0.91
C GLY A 110 1.81 -18.29 -1.17
N LEU A 111 0.92 -17.68 -0.42
CA LEU A 111 0.70 -16.23 -0.42
C LEU A 111 0.91 -15.72 1.00
N ILE A 112 1.96 -14.91 1.19
CA ILE A 112 2.32 -14.44 2.54
C ILE A 112 1.96 -12.99 2.76
N PHE A 113 1.37 -12.75 3.92
CA PHE A 113 1.05 -11.45 4.50
C PHE A 113 0.26 -10.51 3.56
N PRO A 114 -0.83 -10.99 2.95
CA PRO A 114 -1.71 -10.11 2.20
C PRO A 114 -2.35 -9.09 3.12
N ILE A 115 -2.67 -7.92 2.56
CA ILE A 115 -3.30 -6.83 3.29
C ILE A 115 -4.74 -7.20 3.64
N LEU A 116 -5.05 -7.33 4.94
CA LEU A 116 -6.37 -7.75 5.42
C LEU A 116 -7.47 -6.72 5.14
N SER A 117 -7.20 -5.45 5.40
CA SER A 117 -8.22 -4.39 5.38
C SER A 117 -8.46 -3.76 4.00
N ARG A 118 -7.80 -4.24 2.93
CA ARG A 118 -7.88 -3.65 1.59
C ARG A 118 -8.88 -4.37 0.69
N ASN A 119 -10.04 -3.77 0.46
CA ASN A 119 -11.07 -4.31 -0.45
C ASN A 119 -10.56 -4.65 -1.85
N ARG A 120 -9.60 -3.91 -2.37
CA ARG A 120 -9.00 -4.17 -3.69
C ARG A 120 -8.24 -5.48 -3.76
N PHE A 121 -7.66 -5.92 -2.65
CA PHE A 121 -6.92 -7.17 -2.61
C PHE A 121 -7.83 -8.39 -2.85
N SER A 122 -9.11 -8.31 -2.50
CA SER A 122 -10.06 -9.41 -2.74
C SER A 122 -10.17 -9.82 -4.21
N LEU A 123 -10.08 -8.85 -5.14
CA LEU A 123 -10.09 -9.13 -6.58
C LEU A 123 -8.79 -9.77 -7.05
N LEU A 124 -7.65 -9.29 -6.54
CA LEU A 124 -6.34 -9.91 -6.79
C LEU A 124 -6.31 -11.32 -6.25
N LEU A 125 -6.82 -11.54 -5.04
CA LEU A 125 -6.89 -12.86 -4.42
C LEU A 125 -7.69 -13.84 -5.26
N LYS A 126 -8.84 -13.44 -5.82
CA LYS A 126 -9.60 -14.29 -6.75
C LYS A 126 -8.79 -14.68 -7.98
N GLY A 127 -8.03 -13.73 -8.55
CA GLY A 127 -7.16 -14.00 -9.69
C GLY A 127 -6.02 -14.95 -9.34
N ILE A 128 -5.39 -14.76 -8.19
CA ILE A 128 -4.31 -15.62 -7.70
C ILE A 128 -4.85 -17.05 -7.48
N ALA A 129 -5.94 -17.20 -6.73
CA ALA A 129 -6.53 -18.51 -6.43
C ALA A 129 -6.96 -19.26 -7.71
N LYS A 130 -7.55 -18.55 -8.68
CA LYS A 130 -7.92 -19.13 -9.97
C LYS A 130 -6.71 -19.55 -10.80
N GLY A 131 -5.57 -18.93 -10.62
CA GLY A 131 -4.34 -19.20 -11.37
C GLY A 131 -3.55 -20.41 -10.88
N VAL A 132 -3.90 -21.01 -9.73
CA VAL A 132 -3.12 -22.07 -9.08
C VAL A 132 -4.00 -23.29 -8.76
N ASP A 133 -3.38 -24.44 -8.58
CA ASP A 133 -4.10 -25.67 -8.25
C ASP A 133 -4.43 -25.74 -6.75
N LYS A 134 -3.54 -25.23 -5.90
CA LYS A 134 -3.75 -25.02 -4.47
C LYS A 134 -3.11 -23.71 -4.01
N LEU A 135 -3.84 -22.94 -3.22
CA LEU A 135 -3.36 -21.70 -2.60
C LEU A 135 -3.27 -21.86 -1.08
N VAL A 136 -2.12 -21.60 -0.51
CA VAL A 136 -1.93 -21.52 0.95
C VAL A 136 -1.72 -20.06 1.33
N ILE A 137 -2.68 -19.47 2.02
CA ILE A 137 -2.62 -18.07 2.47
C ILE A 137 -2.10 -18.05 3.91
N MET A 138 -1.02 -17.33 4.13
CA MET A 138 -0.48 -17.10 5.47
C MET A 138 -0.79 -15.68 5.92
N LEU A 139 -1.61 -15.54 6.96
CA LEU A 139 -2.00 -14.28 7.59
C LEU A 139 -1.14 -14.02 8.83
N SER A 140 -0.82 -12.75 9.09
CA SER A 140 -0.23 -12.36 10.36
C SER A 140 -1.28 -12.25 11.46
N TYR A 141 -0.83 -12.43 12.72
CA TYR A 141 -1.64 -12.22 13.91
C TYR A 141 -0.76 -11.70 15.07
N PRO A 142 -1.25 -11.10 16.13
CA PRO A 142 -2.66 -10.87 16.47
C PRO A 142 -3.31 -9.71 15.72
N SER A 143 -2.55 -8.91 14.99
CA SER A 143 -3.05 -7.69 14.36
C SER A 143 -2.87 -7.68 12.84
N ASP A 144 -3.68 -6.82 12.20
CA ASP A 144 -3.53 -6.49 10.79
C ASP A 144 -2.30 -5.56 10.54
N GLU A 145 -2.13 -5.15 9.30
CA GLU A 145 -1.02 -4.29 8.83
C GLU A 145 -1.01 -2.87 9.41
N VAL A 146 -2.11 -2.43 10.01
CA VAL A 146 -2.24 -1.11 10.65
C VAL A 146 -2.38 -1.20 12.18
N GLY A 147 -2.22 -2.39 12.75
CA GLY A 147 -2.19 -2.61 14.19
C GLY A 147 -3.56 -2.85 14.81
N ASN A 148 -4.62 -3.09 14.03
CA ASN A 148 -5.90 -3.52 14.59
C ASN A 148 -5.86 -5.00 14.94
N HIS A 149 -6.09 -5.31 16.20
CA HIS A 149 -5.99 -6.66 16.71
C HIS A 149 -7.23 -7.49 16.30
N LEU A 150 -7.00 -8.62 15.68
CA LEU A 150 -8.03 -9.62 15.37
C LEU A 150 -8.41 -10.43 16.61
N MET A 151 -7.46 -10.59 17.53
CA MET A 151 -7.62 -11.14 18.87
C MET A 151 -6.82 -10.29 19.85
N SER A 152 -7.29 -10.18 21.10
CA SER A 152 -6.60 -9.37 22.11
C SER A 152 -5.27 -9.99 22.54
N LEU A 153 -4.35 -9.17 23.03
CA LEU A 153 -3.11 -9.66 23.64
C LEU A 153 -3.40 -10.49 24.90
N ASP A 154 -4.38 -10.06 25.70
CA ASP A 154 -4.82 -10.81 26.90
C ASP A 154 -5.30 -12.22 26.53
N ALA A 155 -6.03 -12.37 25.40
CA ALA A 155 -6.45 -13.68 24.94
C ALA A 155 -5.28 -14.58 24.52
N LEU A 156 -4.21 -14.00 23.95
CA LEU A 156 -2.98 -14.77 23.67
C LEU A 156 -2.33 -15.25 24.98
N ASP A 157 -2.22 -14.37 25.96
CA ASP A 157 -1.61 -14.69 27.26
C ASP A 157 -2.43 -15.75 28.01
N GLU A 158 -3.75 -15.59 28.08
CA GLU A 158 -4.67 -16.56 28.69
C GLU A 158 -4.61 -17.95 28.07
N LYS A 159 -4.38 -18.02 26.76
CA LYS A 159 -4.28 -19.28 26.01
C LYS A 159 -2.84 -19.81 25.93
N GLY A 160 -1.86 -19.08 26.48
CA GLY A 160 -0.45 -19.43 26.43
C GLY A 160 0.14 -19.44 25.01
N VAL A 161 -0.40 -18.61 24.13
CA VAL A 161 0.00 -18.53 22.71
C VAL A 161 1.17 -17.59 22.53
N ASN A 162 2.23 -18.10 21.90
CA ASN A 162 3.38 -17.29 21.53
C ASN A 162 3.29 -16.89 20.03
N PRO A 163 2.99 -15.63 19.72
CA PRO A 163 2.83 -15.19 18.33
C PRO A 163 4.12 -15.29 17.50
N TYR A 164 5.29 -15.45 18.12
CA TYR A 164 6.55 -15.61 17.40
C TYR A 164 6.83 -17.04 16.94
N THR A 165 6.18 -18.03 17.55
CA THR A 165 6.46 -19.44 17.28
C THR A 165 5.25 -20.23 16.82
N ASP A 166 4.07 -19.86 17.30
CA ASP A 166 2.90 -20.68 17.10
C ASP A 166 2.26 -20.41 15.75
N VAL A 167 1.74 -21.48 15.16
CA VAL A 167 1.09 -21.50 13.86
C VAL A 167 -0.29 -22.12 14.03
N PHE A 168 -1.30 -21.49 13.44
CA PHE A 168 -2.67 -21.96 13.47
C PHE A 168 -3.17 -22.27 12.07
N THR A 169 -3.85 -23.36 11.90
CA THR A 169 -4.76 -23.59 10.77
C THR A 169 -6.06 -22.79 10.99
N GLU A 170 -6.86 -22.65 9.95
CA GLU A 170 -8.19 -22.02 10.03
C GLU A 170 -9.03 -22.62 11.18
N LYS A 171 -9.05 -23.96 11.29
CA LYS A 171 -9.80 -24.65 12.34
C LYS A 171 -9.27 -24.33 13.73
N GLU A 172 -7.96 -24.45 13.94
CA GLU A 172 -7.32 -24.25 15.24
C GLU A 172 -7.50 -22.84 15.78
N VAL A 173 -7.48 -21.83 14.89
CA VAL A 173 -7.70 -20.44 15.32
C VAL A 173 -9.11 -20.22 15.86
N TYR A 174 -10.14 -20.79 15.23
CA TYR A 174 -11.51 -20.72 15.74
C TYR A 174 -11.73 -21.56 16.99
N ASP A 175 -11.11 -22.75 17.07
CA ASP A 175 -11.15 -23.61 18.25
C ASP A 175 -10.49 -22.91 19.47
N THR A 176 -9.46 -22.11 19.24
CA THR A 176 -8.71 -21.42 20.30
C THR A 176 -9.34 -20.10 20.73
N PHE A 177 -9.70 -19.26 19.77
CA PHE A 177 -10.11 -17.87 20.02
C PHE A 177 -11.59 -17.61 19.77
N GLY A 178 -12.33 -18.57 19.19
CA GLY A 178 -13.73 -18.38 18.82
C GLY A 178 -13.87 -17.47 17.59
N GLU A 179 -14.88 -16.62 17.61
CA GLU A 179 -15.14 -15.69 16.50
C GLU A 179 -14.09 -14.59 16.42
N ILE A 180 -13.44 -14.45 15.28
CA ILE A 180 -12.42 -13.44 15.02
C ILE A 180 -12.98 -12.37 14.10
N LYS A 181 -13.31 -11.21 14.67
CA LYS A 181 -13.80 -10.06 13.91
C LYS A 181 -12.84 -8.88 14.00
N HIS A 182 -12.48 -8.36 12.85
CA HIS A 182 -11.71 -7.13 12.77
C HIS A 182 -12.46 -5.99 13.48
N PRO A 183 -11.86 -5.32 14.48
CA PRO A 183 -12.57 -4.41 15.38
C PRO A 183 -13.17 -3.19 14.67
N PHE A 184 -12.53 -2.74 13.58
CA PHE A 184 -12.98 -1.57 12.85
C PHE A 184 -14.02 -1.88 11.78
N THR A 185 -13.88 -3.01 11.07
CA THR A 185 -14.79 -3.36 9.95
C THR A 185 -15.87 -4.35 10.30
N GLY A 186 -15.76 -5.02 11.45
CA GLY A 186 -16.67 -6.11 11.86
C GLY A 186 -16.55 -7.38 11.01
N MET A 187 -15.57 -7.44 10.11
CA MET A 187 -15.39 -8.54 9.16
C MET A 187 -14.50 -9.64 9.76
N ASP A 188 -14.93 -10.89 9.54
CA ASP A 188 -14.06 -12.04 9.70
C ASP A 188 -13.22 -12.21 8.42
N TYR A 189 -11.96 -11.81 8.48
CA TYR A 189 -11.07 -11.87 7.31
C TYR A 189 -10.60 -13.28 6.98
N VAL A 190 -10.53 -14.19 7.94
CA VAL A 190 -10.18 -15.59 7.68
C VAL A 190 -11.29 -16.23 6.84
N ALA A 191 -12.54 -16.11 7.30
CA ALA A 191 -13.70 -16.57 6.55
C ALA A 191 -13.84 -15.88 5.18
N LEU A 192 -13.61 -14.56 5.12
CA LEU A 192 -13.66 -13.80 3.88
C LEU A 192 -12.64 -14.29 2.86
N TYR A 193 -11.39 -14.47 3.28
CA TYR A 193 -10.32 -14.90 2.38
C TYR A 193 -10.52 -16.35 1.94
N LYS A 194 -11.00 -17.23 2.83
CA LYS A 194 -11.40 -18.58 2.46
C LYS A 194 -12.48 -18.57 1.37
N LYS A 195 -13.53 -17.78 1.58
CA LYS A 195 -14.60 -17.59 0.60
C LYS A 195 -14.11 -17.04 -0.73
N MET A 196 -13.20 -16.06 -0.71
CA MET A 196 -12.65 -15.44 -1.92
C MET A 196 -11.70 -16.37 -2.68
N GLY A 197 -10.91 -17.13 -1.97
CA GLY A 197 -9.97 -18.09 -2.54
C GLY A 197 -10.64 -19.34 -3.11
N GLY A 198 -11.78 -19.75 -2.54
CA GLY A 198 -12.52 -20.94 -2.96
C GLY A 198 -11.99 -22.24 -2.32
N ASP A 199 -12.45 -23.35 -2.86
CA ASP A 199 -12.21 -24.69 -2.27
C ASP A 199 -10.74 -25.13 -2.28
N ASN A 200 -9.97 -24.64 -3.25
CA ASN A 200 -8.54 -24.93 -3.36
C ASN A 200 -7.64 -24.07 -2.44
N THR A 201 -8.24 -23.30 -1.53
CA THR A 201 -7.53 -22.38 -0.63
C THR A 201 -7.46 -22.93 0.79
N GLU A 202 -6.28 -22.92 1.37
CA GLU A 202 -5.98 -23.20 2.77
C GLU A 202 -5.49 -21.92 3.45
N ILE A 203 -5.88 -21.69 4.72
CA ILE A 203 -5.45 -20.52 5.48
C ILE A 203 -4.68 -20.99 6.70
N ILE A 204 -3.55 -20.34 6.94
CA ILE A 204 -2.76 -20.47 8.16
C ILE A 204 -2.49 -19.08 8.74
N LEU A 205 -2.34 -19.02 10.05
CA LEU A 205 -1.91 -17.81 10.77
C LEU A 205 -0.51 -18.08 11.34
N ALA A 206 0.45 -17.25 10.95
CA ALA A 206 1.83 -17.35 11.41
C ALA A 206 2.55 -16.02 11.20
N ASN A 207 3.59 -15.74 11.99
CA ASN A 207 4.37 -14.50 11.88
C ASN A 207 5.80 -14.71 11.36
N ARG A 208 6.22 -15.97 11.19
CA ARG A 208 7.50 -16.30 10.55
C ARG A 208 7.26 -16.67 9.09
N PRO A 209 7.80 -15.90 8.13
CA PRO A 209 7.57 -16.15 6.70
C PRO A 209 7.99 -17.57 6.27
N GLN A 210 8.99 -18.14 6.93
CA GLN A 210 9.50 -19.49 6.64
C GLN A 210 8.46 -20.60 6.86
N GLU A 211 7.41 -20.36 7.63
CA GLU A 211 6.38 -21.38 7.88
C GLU A 211 5.66 -21.79 6.58
N ILE A 212 5.57 -20.89 5.61
CA ILE A 212 4.96 -21.20 4.30
C ILE A 212 5.75 -22.27 3.53
N LEU A 213 7.07 -22.35 3.73
CA LEU A 213 7.94 -23.30 3.05
C LEU A 213 7.67 -24.78 3.43
N LYS A 214 6.91 -25.01 4.51
CA LYS A 214 6.40 -26.35 4.84
C LYS A 214 5.33 -26.84 3.86
N TYR A 215 4.75 -25.93 3.09
CA TYR A 215 3.66 -26.19 2.15
C TYR A 215 4.12 -26.13 0.69
N THR A 216 5.02 -25.20 0.36
CA THR A 216 5.50 -24.98 -1.00
C THR A 216 6.73 -24.06 -1.05
N ASP A 217 7.58 -24.29 -2.04
CA ASP A 217 8.73 -23.39 -2.35
C ASP A 217 8.35 -22.24 -3.29
N THR A 218 7.16 -22.28 -3.87
CA THR A 218 6.66 -21.22 -4.76
C THR A 218 5.82 -20.23 -3.97
N VAL A 219 6.36 -19.04 -3.71
CA VAL A 219 5.76 -18.07 -2.79
C VAL A 219 5.55 -16.71 -3.46
N ILE A 220 4.35 -16.17 -3.30
CA ILE A 220 4.01 -14.79 -3.62
C ILE A 220 4.07 -13.97 -2.33
N ASN A 221 4.98 -12.99 -2.29
CA ASN A 221 5.10 -12.08 -1.17
C ASN A 221 4.21 -10.85 -1.39
N ALA A 222 3.18 -10.69 -0.57
CA ALA A 222 2.27 -9.54 -0.54
C ALA A 222 2.52 -8.59 0.64
N ASP A 223 3.54 -8.85 1.47
CA ASP A 223 3.91 -8.00 2.60
C ASP A 223 4.41 -6.63 2.13
N THR A 224 3.77 -5.57 2.61
CA THR A 224 4.11 -4.19 2.29
C THR A 224 5.05 -3.55 3.31
N HIS A 225 5.16 -4.09 4.52
CA HIS A 225 5.90 -3.48 5.64
C HIS A 225 7.25 -4.11 5.91
N THR A 226 7.40 -5.42 5.68
CA THR A 226 8.61 -6.17 6.04
C THR A 226 9.29 -6.83 4.84
N ARG A 227 9.17 -6.23 3.66
CA ARG A 227 9.68 -6.76 2.37
C ARG A 227 11.11 -7.29 2.44
N PHE A 228 11.99 -6.62 3.17
CA PHE A 228 13.37 -7.06 3.30
C PHE A 228 13.49 -8.35 4.11
N ARG A 229 12.68 -8.48 5.15
CA ARG A 229 12.66 -9.63 6.05
C ARG A 229 12.02 -10.87 5.41
N THR A 230 11.03 -10.66 4.56
CA THR A 230 10.28 -11.70 3.87
C THR A 230 10.90 -12.14 2.54
N LYS A 231 11.86 -11.37 2.01
CA LYS A 231 12.60 -11.71 0.78
C LYS A 231 13.83 -12.58 0.99
N ARG A 232 14.26 -12.79 2.22
CA ARG A 232 15.37 -13.65 2.57
C ARG A 232 14.94 -15.11 2.66
#